data_de677f8d085329510993c0a9c3953769
#
_entry.id   de677f8d085329510993c0a9c3953769
#
_cell.length_a   1.000
_cell.length_b   1.000
_cell.length_c   1.000
_cell.angle_alpha   90.00
_cell.angle_beta   90.00
_cell.angle_gamma   90.00
#
_symmetry.space_group_name_H-M   'P 1'
#
loop_
_entity.id
_entity.type
_entity.pdbx_description
1 polymer ?
#
loop_
_entity_poly.entity_id
_entity_poly.type
_entity_poly.pdbx_seq_one_letter_code
_entity_poly.pdbx_strand_id
1 'polypeptide(L)'
;MAALVSRHTEHFATAPQIGPHDLVEIAAMGFKTVVNNRPDGEGGAEQPPNAEIEAAAKAAGLNYAYLPVISGQITEQQARDFAHLLATAPGPLLAFCRSGARSQNLYQLAGMVASSAPASRQ
;
A
#
# COMPACT_ATOMS: atom_id res chain seq x y z
N MET A 1 -6.59 -14.85 12.58
CA MET A 1 -5.16 -14.90 12.31
C MET A 1 -4.62 -13.56 11.86
N ALA A 2 -3.48 -13.17 12.42
CA ALA A 2 -2.91 -11.88 12.10
C ALA A 2 -2.41 -11.79 10.66
N ALA A 3 -2.54 -10.62 10.05
CA ALA A 3 -1.92 -10.36 8.75
C ALA A 3 -0.39 -10.46 8.90
N LEU A 4 0.27 -10.96 7.85
CA LEU A 4 1.72 -11.10 7.84
C LEU A 4 2.36 -9.78 7.45
N VAL A 5 2.62 -8.94 8.43
CA VAL A 5 3.14 -7.60 8.21
C VAL A 5 4.66 -7.60 8.34
N SER A 6 5.32 -7.03 7.32
CA SER A 6 6.77 -6.84 7.34
C SER A 6 7.07 -5.35 7.48
N ARG A 7 7.63 -4.96 8.62
CA ARG A 7 7.96 -3.55 8.84
C ARG A 7 9.30 -3.25 8.23
N HIS A 8 9.37 -2.18 7.45
CA HIS A 8 10.60 -1.76 6.79
C HIS A 8 11.19 -0.52 7.45
N THR A 9 10.33 0.38 7.92
CA THR A 9 10.73 1.56 8.69
C THR A 9 9.68 1.79 9.76
N GLU A 10 9.87 2.81 10.59
CA GLU A 10 8.85 3.20 11.57
C GLU A 10 7.55 3.63 10.89
N HIS A 11 7.63 4.03 9.63
CA HIS A 11 6.50 4.65 8.94
C HIS A 11 5.93 3.80 7.82
N PHE A 12 6.59 2.71 7.46
CA PHE A 12 6.19 1.92 6.30
C PHE A 12 6.34 0.43 6.53
N ALA A 13 5.33 -0.32 6.11
CA ALA A 13 5.32 -1.78 6.16
C ALA A 13 4.62 -2.33 4.93
N THR A 14 4.89 -3.60 4.62
CA THR A 14 4.21 -4.30 3.54
C THR A 14 3.55 -5.56 4.05
N ALA A 15 2.61 -6.08 3.29
CA ALA A 15 1.93 -7.34 3.60
C ALA A 15 1.54 -8.05 2.30
N PRO A 16 1.41 -9.38 2.35
CA PRO A 16 0.75 -10.10 1.26
C PRO A 16 -0.73 -9.79 1.30
N GLN A 17 -1.49 -10.36 0.35
CA GLN A 17 -2.93 -10.11 0.26
C GLN A 17 -3.60 -10.26 1.63
N ILE A 18 -4.38 -9.26 2.00
CA ILE A 18 -5.15 -9.24 3.25
C ILE A 18 -6.63 -9.41 2.91
N GLY A 19 -7.40 -9.85 3.90
CA GLY A 19 -8.84 -9.94 3.77
C GLY A 19 -9.52 -8.83 4.55
N PRO A 20 -10.83 -8.63 4.33
CA PRO A 20 -11.55 -7.56 5.04
C PRO A 20 -11.44 -7.67 6.56
N HIS A 21 -11.40 -8.89 7.09
CA HIS A 21 -11.34 -9.09 8.54
C HIS A 21 -9.99 -8.69 9.13
N ASP A 22 -8.95 -8.53 8.30
CA ASP A 22 -7.63 -8.16 8.80
C ASP A 22 -7.51 -6.67 9.13
N LEU A 23 -8.42 -5.85 8.62
CA LEU A 23 -8.28 -4.40 8.74
C LEU A 23 -8.42 -3.90 10.17
N VAL A 24 -9.26 -4.56 10.97
CA VAL A 24 -9.43 -4.20 12.39
C VAL A 24 -8.10 -4.42 13.12
N GLU A 25 -7.45 -5.55 12.83
CA GLU A 25 -6.18 -5.88 13.47
C GLU A 25 -5.07 -4.92 13.02
N ILE A 26 -5.05 -4.60 11.72
CA ILE A 26 -4.07 -3.66 11.19
C ILE A 26 -4.22 -2.30 11.86
N ALA A 27 -5.45 -1.84 12.04
CA ALA A 27 -5.69 -0.60 12.77
C ALA A 27 -5.20 -0.70 14.22
N ALA A 28 -5.44 -1.85 14.86
CA ALA A 28 -5.00 -2.05 16.24
C ALA A 28 -3.48 -2.07 16.36
N MET A 29 -2.76 -2.42 15.28
CA MET A 29 -1.30 -2.40 15.26
C MET A 29 -0.73 -0.98 15.15
N GLY A 30 -1.59 0.01 14.98
CA GLY A 30 -1.17 1.41 14.93
C GLY A 30 -1.07 2.02 13.55
N PHE A 31 -1.35 1.25 12.51
CA PHE A 31 -1.33 1.80 11.16
C PHE A 31 -2.47 2.80 10.97
N LYS A 32 -2.23 3.81 10.13
CA LYS A 32 -3.22 4.86 9.87
C LYS A 32 -3.71 4.84 8.44
N THR A 33 -2.92 4.30 7.51
CA THR A 33 -3.25 4.27 6.09
C THR A 33 -2.92 2.90 5.52
N VAL A 34 -3.80 2.40 4.65
CA VAL A 34 -3.58 1.15 3.92
C VAL A 34 -3.65 1.45 2.43
N VAL A 35 -2.68 0.95 1.67
CA VAL A 35 -2.63 1.10 0.23
C VAL A 35 -2.72 -0.28 -0.41
N ASN A 36 -3.64 -0.42 -1.36
CA ASN A 36 -3.82 -1.65 -2.12
C ASN A 36 -3.10 -1.50 -3.46
N ASN A 37 -2.04 -2.27 -3.66
CA ASN A 37 -1.27 -2.24 -4.90
C ASN A 37 -1.67 -3.37 -5.85
N ARG A 38 -2.63 -4.20 -5.49
CA ARG A 38 -2.99 -5.35 -6.32
C ARG A 38 -4.21 -5.04 -7.18
N PRO A 39 -4.10 -5.14 -8.52
CA PRO A 39 -5.26 -4.88 -9.39
C PRO A 39 -6.40 -5.85 -9.10
N ASP A 40 -7.63 -5.36 -9.15
CA ASP A 40 -8.81 -6.19 -9.00
C ASP A 40 -8.80 -7.29 -10.06
N GLY A 41 -9.22 -8.47 -9.66
CA GLY A 41 -9.36 -9.58 -10.59
C GLY A 41 -8.08 -10.33 -10.87
N GLU A 42 -6.94 -9.84 -10.40
CA GLU A 42 -5.65 -10.49 -10.68
C GLU A 42 -5.63 -11.92 -10.17
N GLY A 43 -6.18 -12.16 -9.01
CA GLY A 43 -6.23 -13.48 -8.40
C GLY A 43 -7.53 -14.22 -8.61
N GLY A 44 -8.41 -13.71 -9.47
CA GLY A 44 -9.69 -14.34 -9.72
C GLY A 44 -10.65 -14.20 -8.56
N ALA A 45 -11.54 -15.18 -8.45
CA ALA A 45 -12.63 -15.12 -7.47
C ALA A 45 -12.16 -15.15 -6.02
N GLU A 46 -10.94 -15.64 -5.78
CA GLU A 46 -10.42 -15.75 -4.42
C GLU A 46 -9.85 -14.44 -3.90
N GLN A 47 -9.60 -13.49 -4.78
CA GLN A 47 -9.06 -12.20 -4.35
C GLN A 47 -10.19 -11.27 -3.94
N PRO A 48 -10.17 -10.74 -2.70
CA PRO A 48 -11.19 -9.78 -2.31
C PRO A 48 -11.14 -8.55 -3.20
N PRO A 49 -12.29 -8.06 -3.67
CA PRO A 49 -12.31 -6.85 -4.50
C PRO A 49 -11.84 -5.63 -3.72
N ASN A 50 -11.26 -4.67 -4.44
CA ASN A 50 -10.82 -3.41 -3.83
C ASN A 50 -11.92 -2.74 -3.00
N ALA A 51 -13.15 -2.70 -3.54
CA ALA A 51 -14.25 -2.02 -2.84
C ALA A 51 -14.54 -2.67 -1.48
N GLU A 52 -14.36 -3.98 -1.37
CA GLU A 52 -14.60 -4.69 -0.12
C GLU A 52 -13.51 -4.37 0.91
N ILE A 53 -12.26 -4.33 0.46
CA ILE A 53 -11.14 -3.96 1.34
C ILE A 53 -11.29 -2.51 1.78
N GLU A 54 -11.67 -1.63 0.86
CA GLU A 54 -11.86 -0.22 1.17
C GLU A 54 -12.93 -0.02 2.24
N ALA A 55 -14.07 -0.70 2.09
CA ALA A 55 -15.15 -0.57 3.05
C ALA A 55 -14.70 -1.03 4.44
N ALA A 56 -13.96 -2.14 4.50
CA ALA A 56 -13.46 -2.65 5.77
C ALA A 56 -12.43 -1.70 6.39
N ALA A 57 -11.58 -1.10 5.56
CA ALA A 57 -10.59 -0.16 6.06
C ALA A 57 -11.27 1.06 6.67
N LYS A 58 -12.25 1.62 5.98
CA LYS A 58 -12.97 2.77 6.49
C LYS A 58 -13.75 2.44 7.76
N ALA A 59 -14.35 1.26 7.82
CA ALA A 59 -15.05 0.83 9.02
C ALA A 59 -14.09 0.69 10.21
N ALA A 60 -12.83 0.39 9.95
CA ALA A 60 -11.81 0.27 10.99
C ALA A 60 -11.14 1.61 11.33
N GLY A 61 -11.56 2.69 10.69
CA GLY A 61 -11.00 4.02 10.93
C GLY A 61 -9.71 4.31 10.20
N LEU A 62 -9.40 3.52 9.18
CA LEU A 62 -8.17 3.68 8.41
C LEU A 62 -8.40 4.55 7.17
N ASN A 63 -7.38 5.30 6.79
CA ASN A 63 -7.36 5.92 5.47
C ASN A 63 -7.01 4.85 4.46
N TYR A 64 -7.50 4.97 3.23
CA TYR A 64 -7.33 3.93 2.24
C TYR A 64 -7.06 4.53 0.87
N ALA A 65 -6.15 3.92 0.12
CA ALA A 65 -5.87 4.31 -1.26
C ALA A 65 -5.72 3.06 -2.12
N TYR A 66 -6.23 3.14 -3.33
CA TYR A 66 -6.09 2.07 -4.31
C TYR A 66 -5.12 2.55 -5.37
N LEU A 67 -3.94 1.94 -5.41
CA LEU A 67 -2.90 2.29 -6.39
C LEU A 67 -2.40 0.99 -7.03
N PRO A 68 -3.19 0.43 -7.96
CA PRO A 68 -2.83 -0.85 -8.55
C PRO A 68 -1.60 -0.74 -9.44
N VAL A 69 -0.69 -1.69 -9.31
CA VAL A 69 0.49 -1.76 -10.15
C VAL A 69 0.67 -3.20 -10.61
N ILE A 70 1.24 -3.36 -11.80
CA ILE A 70 1.46 -4.68 -12.38
C ILE A 70 2.91 -5.08 -12.12
N SER A 71 3.08 -6.31 -11.61
CA SER A 71 4.40 -6.83 -11.30
C SER A 71 5.30 -6.76 -12.54
N GLY A 72 6.49 -6.18 -12.37
CA GLY A 72 7.44 -6.03 -13.46
C GLY A 72 7.12 -4.90 -14.42
N GLN A 73 6.05 -4.14 -14.18
CA GLN A 73 5.63 -3.06 -15.07
C GLN A 73 5.26 -1.80 -14.29
N ILE A 74 5.95 -1.55 -13.19
CA ILE A 74 5.69 -0.35 -12.39
C ILE A 74 6.17 0.87 -13.17
N THR A 75 5.28 1.84 -13.36
CA THR A 75 5.62 3.04 -14.12
C THR A 75 6.18 4.13 -13.20
N GLU A 76 6.88 5.09 -13.81
CA GLU A 76 7.39 6.22 -13.05
C GLU A 76 6.25 7.02 -12.42
N GLN A 77 5.14 7.17 -13.14
CA GLN A 77 4.00 7.90 -12.59
C GLN A 77 3.44 7.20 -11.34
N GLN A 78 3.37 5.87 -11.38
CA GLN A 78 2.91 5.11 -10.21
C GLN A 78 3.86 5.31 -9.03
N ALA A 79 5.17 5.34 -9.30
CA ALA A 79 6.15 5.58 -8.25
C ALA A 79 5.99 6.98 -7.67
N ARG A 80 5.71 7.98 -8.51
CA ARG A 80 5.47 9.36 -8.06
C ARG A 80 4.19 9.45 -7.25
N ASP A 81 3.13 8.77 -7.68
CA ASP A 81 1.88 8.75 -6.94
C ASP A 81 2.08 8.15 -5.56
N PHE A 82 2.86 7.07 -5.49
CA PHE A 82 3.13 6.44 -4.21
C PHE A 82 3.99 7.33 -3.31
N ALA A 83 4.98 8.01 -3.90
CA ALA A 83 5.79 8.96 -3.15
C ALA A 83 4.93 10.07 -2.54
N HIS A 84 3.93 10.53 -3.30
CA HIS A 84 2.99 11.54 -2.81
C HIS A 84 2.18 11.00 -1.63
N LEU A 85 1.70 9.77 -1.73
CA LEU A 85 0.97 9.14 -0.62
C LEU A 85 1.85 9.02 0.62
N LEU A 86 3.10 8.60 0.44
CA LEU A 86 4.02 8.47 1.56
C LEU A 86 4.27 9.80 2.24
N ALA A 87 4.26 10.89 1.47
CA ALA A 87 4.53 12.23 2.01
C ALA A 87 3.32 12.86 2.67
N THR A 88 2.11 12.50 2.23
CA THR A 88 0.91 13.23 2.65
C THR A 88 -0.09 12.42 3.46
N ALA A 89 -0.10 11.10 3.31
CA ALA A 89 -1.06 10.28 4.04
C ALA A 89 -0.60 10.08 5.49
N PRO A 90 -1.55 9.95 6.42
CA PRO A 90 -1.16 9.70 7.81
C PRO A 90 -0.40 8.37 7.92
N GLY A 91 0.71 8.39 8.63
CA GLY A 91 1.51 7.19 8.86
C GLY A 91 1.34 6.68 10.27
N PRO A 92 1.78 5.45 10.52
CA PRO A 92 2.43 4.52 9.59
C PRO A 92 1.50 4.01 8.50
N LEU A 93 2.09 3.69 7.35
CA LEU A 93 1.35 3.24 6.17
C LEU A 93 1.69 1.78 5.87
N LEU A 94 0.66 1.00 5.58
CA LEU A 94 0.81 -0.40 5.17
C LEU A 94 0.39 -0.52 3.71
N ALA A 95 1.26 -1.08 2.87
CA ALA A 95 0.92 -1.37 1.48
C ALA A 95 0.90 -2.88 1.28
N PHE A 96 -0.06 -3.37 0.51
CA PHE A 96 -0.13 -4.80 0.24
C PHE A 96 -0.29 -5.08 -1.25
N CYS A 97 0.13 -6.28 -1.64
CA CYS A 97 -0.09 -6.82 -2.97
C CYS A 97 -0.27 -8.33 -2.78
N ARG A 98 0.03 -9.13 -3.79
CA ARG A 98 -0.13 -10.57 -3.64
C ARG A 98 0.82 -11.14 -2.57
N SER A 99 2.12 -10.79 -2.65
CA SER A 99 3.13 -11.33 -1.73
C SER A 99 3.81 -10.29 -0.85
N GLY A 100 3.60 -9.01 -1.14
CA GLY A 100 4.31 -7.92 -0.48
C GLY A 100 5.52 -7.42 -1.27
N ALA A 101 6.05 -8.24 -2.17
CA ALA A 101 7.27 -7.87 -2.91
C ALA A 101 7.05 -6.70 -3.86
N ARG A 102 5.90 -6.68 -4.52
CA ARG A 102 5.57 -5.60 -5.45
C ARG A 102 5.45 -4.26 -4.72
N SER A 103 4.80 -4.28 -3.57
CA SER A 103 4.66 -3.08 -2.75
C SER A 103 6.02 -2.59 -2.27
N GLN A 104 6.91 -3.50 -1.92
CA GLN A 104 8.26 -3.12 -1.52
C GLN A 104 9.05 -2.53 -2.68
N ASN A 105 8.93 -3.12 -3.88
CA ASN A 105 9.58 -2.58 -5.07
C ASN A 105 9.06 -1.18 -5.38
N LEU A 106 7.75 -1.00 -5.26
CA LEU A 106 7.15 0.32 -5.49
C LEU A 106 7.69 1.34 -4.49
N TYR A 107 7.83 0.93 -3.24
CA TYR A 107 8.38 1.79 -2.20
C TYR A 107 9.80 2.24 -2.55
N GLN A 108 10.64 1.30 -3.01
CA GLN A 108 12.02 1.62 -3.38
C GLN A 108 12.05 2.57 -4.57
N LEU A 109 11.21 2.32 -5.58
CA LEU A 109 11.15 3.20 -6.74
C LEU A 109 10.63 4.58 -6.37
N ALA A 110 9.67 4.66 -5.45
CA ALA A 110 9.16 5.93 -4.97
C ALA A 110 10.26 6.74 -4.29
N GLY A 111 11.12 6.07 -3.53
CA GLY A 111 12.26 6.72 -2.90
C GLY A 111 13.25 7.26 -3.92
N MET A 112 13.50 6.49 -4.97
CA MET A 112 14.41 6.92 -6.02
C MET A 112 13.85 8.12 -6.79
N VAL A 113 12.56 8.11 -7.10
CA VAL A 113 11.92 9.21 -7.80
C VAL A 113 11.93 10.46 -6.95
N ALA A 114 11.63 10.33 -5.66
CA ALA A 114 11.63 11.47 -4.75
C ALA A 114 13.03 12.07 -4.63
N SER A 115 14.07 11.20 -4.57
CA SER A 115 15.45 11.66 -4.46
C SER A 115 15.93 12.36 -5.72
N SER A 116 15.43 11.94 -6.89
CA SER A 116 15.86 12.50 -8.15
C SER A 116 14.98 13.64 -8.63
N ALA A 117 13.94 13.99 -7.89
CA ALA A 117 13.07 15.10 -8.25
C ALA A 117 13.89 16.38 -8.30
N PRO A 118 13.63 17.25 -9.28
CA PRO A 118 14.35 18.51 -9.35
C PRO A 118 14.15 19.26 -8.06
N ALA A 119 15.23 19.62 -7.53
CA ALA A 119 15.14 20.40 -6.36
C ALA A 119 14.52 21.71 -6.63
N SER A 120 14.27 21.77 -7.59
CA SER A 120 13.85 22.61 -7.89
C SER A 120 12.86 23.33 -7.62
N ARG A 121 12.92 22.94 -7.38
CA ARG A 121 12.40 23.30 -7.11
C ARG A 121 12.61 24.31 -6.59
N GLN A 122 13.10 24.53 -6.61
CA GLN A 122 13.48 25.26 -6.14
C GLN A 122 13.32 25.94 -6.27
#